data_c141cb8341ffacc43f00138b82edb47c
#
_entry.id   c141cb8341ffacc43f00138b82edb47c
#
_cell.length_a   1.000
_cell.length_b   1.000
_cell.length_c   1.000
_cell.angle_alpha   90.00
_cell.angle_beta   90.00
_cell.angle_gamma   90.00
#
_symmetry.space_group_name_H-M   'P 1'
#
loop_
_entity.id
_entity.type
_entity.pdbx_description
1 polymer ?
#
loop_
_entity_poly.entity_id
_entity_poly.type
_entity_poly.pdbx_seq_one_letter_code
_entity_poly.pdbx_strand_id
1 'polypeptide(L)'
;MKLHDPEYCPKVVEGLEFNKLFESEREAKYCLGSPNYDRYIQVNEKNVLPIETAIEYMDGSNSIESIEEMMLKKKIKISISDLSEWLGKAGLLDNPPEDVKYEKQEMDYLATTIKSWSLEKIYGFLTKLSSKYWKGLIYSTVAIILAGICIILKDWRMLINITNYKVNGSFALGIVMIMAIFTLSIGAHEMSHAVVGYRYGLKPKAFVFALYMGMPMFYVKMPGIYTVEPNKRVKVWSAGVYMNMVIASFCLVCMQFTSGWIYNLAIICCSTNISLVLGNISPLLPLDGYFIMSTLLKKPNLRKDSYRYFKNWFLRRENNFRGLYVVYFLASITFYIAIVVAEVKWFAQVIKYGIDNHFTAIDYVYAFKYIILIIGVVLFKKVIEAVVNTITGKRKVAYE
;
A
#
# COMPACT_ATOMS: atom_id res chain seq x y z
N MET A 1 -17.13 -20.44 -20.87
CA MET A 1 -18.26 -19.72 -21.53
C MET A 1 -17.86 -18.26 -21.72
N LYS A 2 -18.28 -17.65 -22.83
CA LYS A 2 -18.04 -16.22 -23.10
C LYS A 2 -19.17 -15.38 -22.53
N LEU A 3 -18.93 -14.07 -22.33
CA LEU A 3 -19.93 -13.15 -21.75
C LEU A 3 -21.24 -13.09 -22.52
N HIS A 4 -21.19 -13.22 -23.85
CA HIS A 4 -22.37 -13.19 -24.74
C HIS A 4 -22.91 -14.59 -25.12
N ASP A 5 -22.50 -15.63 -24.40
CA ASP A 5 -23.01 -16.97 -24.56
C ASP A 5 -24.44 -17.04 -23.96
N PRO A 6 -25.48 -17.48 -24.69
CA PRO A 6 -26.83 -17.57 -24.12
C PRO A 6 -26.96 -18.49 -22.90
N GLU A 7 -26.08 -19.47 -22.78
CA GLU A 7 -26.03 -20.40 -21.65
C GLU A 7 -25.22 -19.85 -20.44
N TYR A 8 -24.59 -18.66 -20.57
CA TYR A 8 -23.81 -18.12 -19.48
C TYR A 8 -24.71 -17.57 -18.35
N CYS A 9 -24.61 -18.18 -17.19
CA CYS A 9 -25.34 -17.81 -15.97
C CYS A 9 -24.35 -17.20 -14.97
N PRO A 10 -24.33 -15.88 -14.79
CA PRO A 10 -23.37 -15.23 -13.89
C PRO A 10 -23.63 -15.61 -12.43
N LYS A 11 -22.54 -15.92 -11.69
CA LYS A 11 -22.57 -16.19 -10.27
C LYS A 11 -21.62 -15.26 -9.53
N VAL A 12 -22.15 -14.48 -8.60
CA VAL A 12 -21.34 -13.59 -7.76
C VAL A 12 -20.65 -14.36 -6.64
N VAL A 13 -19.52 -13.82 -6.18
CA VAL A 13 -18.80 -14.38 -5.02
C VAL A 13 -19.58 -14.20 -3.72
N GLU A 14 -19.38 -15.10 -2.76
CA GLU A 14 -20.05 -15.04 -1.46
C GLU A 14 -19.61 -13.83 -0.63
N GLY A 15 -20.55 -13.31 0.16
CA GLY A 15 -20.27 -12.19 1.08
C GLY A 15 -20.07 -10.86 0.37
N LEU A 16 -20.78 -10.66 -0.76
CA LEU A 16 -20.80 -9.37 -1.45
C LEU A 16 -21.70 -8.40 -0.69
N GLU A 17 -21.13 -7.25 -0.29
CA GLU A 17 -21.82 -6.26 0.52
C GLU A 17 -21.63 -4.84 -0.03
N PHE A 18 -22.69 -4.02 0.12
CA PHE A 18 -22.59 -2.58 -0.10
C PHE A 18 -22.22 -1.86 1.18
N ASN A 19 -21.15 -1.08 1.11
CA ASN A 19 -20.73 -0.24 2.22
C ASN A 19 -20.58 1.22 1.77
N LYS A 20 -21.07 2.16 2.60
CA LYS A 20 -20.99 3.58 2.30
C LYS A 20 -19.55 4.07 2.45
N LEU A 21 -18.93 4.51 1.34
CA LEU A 21 -17.56 5.03 1.34
C LEU A 21 -17.49 6.42 1.97
N PHE A 22 -18.35 7.32 1.52
CA PHE A 22 -18.49 8.69 2.03
C PHE A 22 -19.77 9.33 1.50
N GLU A 23 -20.20 10.37 2.20
CA GLU A 23 -21.34 11.19 1.85
C GLU A 23 -20.87 12.63 1.63
N SER A 24 -21.31 13.23 0.54
CA SER A 24 -21.18 14.67 0.29
C SER A 24 -22.58 15.27 0.19
N GLU A 25 -22.68 16.60 0.25
CA GLU A 25 -23.98 17.30 0.13
C GLU A 25 -24.75 17.01 -1.18
N ARG A 26 -24.07 16.47 -2.20
CA ARG A 26 -24.66 16.23 -3.52
C ARG A 26 -24.83 14.77 -3.88
N GLU A 27 -24.04 13.87 -3.32
CA GLU A 27 -24.03 12.46 -3.70
C GLU A 27 -23.33 11.60 -2.64
N ALA A 28 -23.93 10.47 -2.27
CA ALA A 28 -23.24 9.43 -1.54
C ALA A 28 -22.53 8.47 -2.50
N LYS A 29 -21.37 7.96 -2.11
CA LYS A 29 -20.67 6.91 -2.84
C LYS A 29 -20.53 5.67 -1.98
N TYR A 30 -20.71 4.54 -2.62
CA TYR A 30 -20.66 3.22 -2.01
C TYR A 30 -19.51 2.42 -2.58
N CYS A 31 -19.06 1.43 -1.85
CA CYS A 31 -18.28 0.33 -2.40
C CYS A 31 -19.10 -0.94 -2.35
N LEU A 32 -19.06 -1.68 -3.43
CA LEU A 32 -19.50 -3.06 -3.50
C LEU A 32 -18.27 -3.95 -3.44
N GLY A 33 -18.25 -4.91 -2.55
CA GLY A 33 -17.12 -5.81 -2.44
C GLY A 33 -17.31 -6.92 -1.44
N SER A 34 -16.36 -7.85 -1.44
CA SER A 34 -16.36 -8.96 -0.49
C SER A 34 -15.08 -8.92 0.36
N PRO A 35 -15.21 -8.82 1.69
CA PRO A 35 -14.08 -8.93 2.61
C PRO A 35 -13.34 -10.27 2.47
N ASN A 36 -14.03 -11.33 2.01
CA ASN A 36 -13.42 -12.64 1.82
C ASN A 36 -12.37 -12.65 0.70
N TYR A 37 -12.61 -11.87 -0.35
CA TYR A 37 -11.75 -11.78 -1.53
C TYR A 37 -10.88 -10.52 -1.53
N ASP A 38 -11.13 -9.56 -0.61
CA ASP A 38 -10.46 -8.27 -0.52
C ASP A 38 -10.51 -7.48 -1.84
N ARG A 39 -11.68 -7.46 -2.45
CA ARG A 39 -11.94 -6.83 -3.74
C ARG A 39 -13.13 -5.91 -3.61
N TYR A 40 -12.96 -4.68 -4.11
CA TYR A 40 -13.95 -3.63 -3.96
C TYR A 40 -14.03 -2.78 -5.22
N ILE A 41 -15.26 -2.43 -5.61
CA ILE A 41 -15.57 -1.50 -6.70
C ILE A 41 -16.39 -0.34 -6.16
N GLN A 42 -16.18 0.83 -6.74
CA GLN A 42 -16.92 2.03 -6.33
C GLN A 42 -18.23 2.14 -7.11
N VAL A 43 -19.33 2.33 -6.40
CA VAL A 43 -20.70 2.45 -6.96
C VAL A 43 -21.28 3.80 -6.58
N ASN A 44 -21.92 4.48 -7.53
CA ASN A 44 -22.69 5.70 -7.25
C ASN A 44 -24.04 5.32 -6.62
N GLU A 45 -24.56 6.18 -5.75
CA GLU A 45 -25.79 5.96 -4.99
C GLU A 45 -26.97 5.52 -5.87
N LYS A 46 -27.17 6.18 -7.01
CA LYS A 46 -28.25 5.86 -7.98
C LYS A 46 -28.22 4.43 -8.53
N ASN A 47 -27.06 3.80 -8.53
CA ASN A 47 -26.84 2.45 -9.07
C ASN A 47 -26.84 1.38 -7.95
N VAL A 48 -26.94 1.74 -6.67
CA VAL A 48 -26.90 0.78 -5.57
C VAL A 48 -28.09 -0.17 -5.66
N LEU A 49 -29.31 0.36 -5.64
CA LEU A 49 -30.54 -0.45 -5.70
C LEU A 49 -30.63 -1.30 -6.96
N PRO A 50 -30.36 -0.76 -8.18
CA PRO A 50 -30.31 -1.59 -9.41
C PRO A 50 -29.34 -2.75 -9.33
N ILE A 51 -28.12 -2.50 -8.86
CA ILE A 51 -27.06 -3.53 -8.77
C ILE A 51 -27.38 -4.53 -7.66
N GLU A 52 -27.83 -4.09 -6.49
CA GLU A 52 -28.23 -4.95 -5.38
C GLU A 52 -29.35 -5.93 -5.82
N THR A 53 -30.37 -5.42 -6.50
CA THR A 53 -31.45 -6.25 -7.04
C THR A 53 -30.95 -7.23 -8.10
N ALA A 54 -30.01 -6.81 -8.96
CA ALA A 54 -29.45 -7.70 -9.99
C ALA A 54 -28.60 -8.83 -9.38
N ILE A 55 -27.81 -8.52 -8.37
CA ILE A 55 -26.95 -9.50 -7.66
C ILE A 55 -27.78 -10.63 -7.04
N GLU A 56 -28.98 -10.35 -6.53
CA GLU A 56 -29.88 -11.37 -5.99
C GLU A 56 -30.22 -12.48 -7.00
N TYR A 57 -30.24 -12.16 -8.29
CA TYR A 57 -30.51 -13.11 -9.37
C TYR A 57 -29.26 -13.71 -10.01
N MET A 58 -28.08 -13.18 -9.68
CA MET A 58 -26.78 -13.65 -10.18
C MET A 58 -26.23 -14.79 -9.30
N ASP A 59 -27.01 -15.85 -9.16
CA ASP A 59 -26.71 -17.05 -8.35
C ASP A 59 -26.09 -18.22 -9.14
N GLY A 60 -25.98 -18.04 -10.48
CA GLY A 60 -25.49 -19.05 -11.41
C GLY A 60 -26.60 -19.92 -12.03
N SER A 61 -27.87 -19.68 -11.67
CA SER A 61 -29.01 -20.42 -12.23
C SER A 61 -29.74 -19.70 -13.36
N ASN A 62 -29.62 -18.37 -13.41
CA ASN A 62 -30.32 -17.53 -14.39
C ASN A 62 -29.36 -17.01 -15.45
N SER A 63 -29.77 -17.09 -16.74
CA SER A 63 -28.99 -16.48 -17.83
C SER A 63 -29.08 -14.95 -17.80
N ILE A 64 -28.13 -14.27 -18.47
CA ILE A 64 -28.14 -12.80 -18.61
C ILE A 64 -29.49 -12.28 -19.09
N GLU A 65 -30.05 -12.89 -20.15
CA GLU A 65 -31.33 -12.47 -20.72
C GLU A 65 -32.48 -12.64 -19.72
N SER A 66 -32.53 -13.77 -19.00
CA SER A 66 -33.54 -14.02 -17.96
C SER A 66 -33.49 -12.98 -16.85
N ILE A 67 -32.27 -12.61 -16.38
CA ILE A 67 -32.11 -11.58 -15.35
C ILE A 67 -32.56 -10.21 -15.88
N GLU A 68 -32.20 -9.85 -17.12
CA GLU A 68 -32.62 -8.58 -17.73
C GLU A 68 -34.17 -8.50 -17.85
N GLU A 69 -34.86 -9.58 -18.22
CA GLU A 69 -36.32 -9.62 -18.22
C GLU A 69 -36.91 -9.44 -16.80
N MET A 70 -36.33 -10.09 -15.79
CA MET A 70 -36.78 -9.92 -14.38
C MET A 70 -36.59 -8.48 -13.91
N MET A 71 -35.48 -7.85 -14.29
CA MET A 71 -35.19 -6.44 -13.95
C MET A 71 -36.14 -5.48 -14.64
N LEU A 72 -36.51 -5.75 -15.92
CA LEU A 72 -37.51 -4.97 -16.67
C LEU A 72 -38.90 -5.07 -16.03
N LYS A 73 -39.31 -6.26 -15.56
CA LYS A 73 -40.56 -6.43 -14.80
C LYS A 73 -40.60 -5.58 -13.52
N LYS A 74 -39.46 -5.38 -12.88
CA LYS A 74 -39.29 -4.47 -11.72
C LYS A 74 -39.09 -3.00 -12.11
N LYS A 75 -39.20 -2.65 -13.40
CA LYS A 75 -38.96 -1.30 -13.96
C LYS A 75 -37.55 -0.77 -13.73
N ILE A 76 -36.58 -1.66 -13.56
CA ILE A 76 -35.16 -1.32 -13.37
C ILE A 76 -34.45 -1.56 -14.70
N LYS A 77 -33.81 -0.48 -15.23
CA LYS A 77 -33.03 -0.58 -16.46
C LYS A 77 -31.54 -0.69 -16.09
N ILE A 78 -30.97 -1.86 -16.27
CA ILE A 78 -29.53 -2.14 -16.09
C ILE A 78 -29.12 -3.19 -17.13
N SER A 79 -27.96 -3.03 -17.72
CA SER A 79 -27.35 -4.04 -18.58
C SER A 79 -26.64 -5.06 -17.69
N ILE A 80 -27.12 -6.29 -17.67
CA ILE A 80 -26.52 -7.38 -16.89
C ILE A 80 -25.22 -7.83 -17.54
N SER A 81 -25.10 -7.72 -18.86
CA SER A 81 -23.84 -7.98 -19.57
C SER A 81 -22.73 -7.03 -19.11
N ASP A 82 -22.97 -5.71 -19.11
CA ASP A 82 -21.98 -4.72 -18.64
C ASP A 82 -21.66 -4.90 -17.16
N LEU A 83 -22.66 -5.21 -16.32
CA LEU A 83 -22.47 -5.50 -14.91
C LEU A 83 -21.60 -6.74 -14.71
N SER A 84 -21.85 -7.81 -15.44
CA SER A 84 -21.08 -9.05 -15.38
C SER A 84 -19.63 -8.85 -15.84
N GLU A 85 -19.42 -8.07 -16.90
CA GLU A 85 -18.07 -7.67 -17.35
C GLU A 85 -17.33 -6.89 -16.27
N TRP A 86 -18.00 -5.92 -15.66
CA TRP A 86 -17.41 -5.08 -14.61
C TRP A 86 -17.07 -5.87 -13.34
N LEU A 87 -18.00 -6.72 -12.87
CA LEU A 87 -17.77 -7.61 -11.74
C LEU A 87 -16.68 -8.64 -12.05
N GLY A 88 -16.64 -9.18 -13.27
CA GLY A 88 -15.60 -10.11 -13.71
C GLY A 88 -14.22 -9.47 -13.73
N LYS A 89 -14.08 -8.26 -14.28
CA LYS A 89 -12.81 -7.48 -14.23
C LYS A 89 -12.36 -7.20 -12.80
N ALA A 90 -13.29 -6.97 -11.88
CA ALA A 90 -13.00 -6.79 -10.48
C ALA A 90 -12.74 -8.11 -9.74
N GLY A 91 -12.99 -9.26 -10.37
CA GLY A 91 -12.88 -10.59 -9.78
C GLY A 91 -13.92 -10.87 -8.70
N LEU A 92 -15.11 -10.29 -8.84
CA LEU A 92 -16.26 -10.46 -7.96
C LEU A 92 -17.30 -11.46 -8.52
N LEU A 93 -16.95 -12.20 -9.58
CA LEU A 93 -17.70 -13.36 -10.06
C LEU A 93 -16.98 -14.65 -9.69
N ASP A 94 -17.74 -15.66 -9.28
CA ASP A 94 -17.28 -17.00 -8.97
C ASP A 94 -16.94 -17.78 -10.26
N ASN A 95 -17.69 -17.49 -11.33
CA ASN A 95 -17.55 -18.08 -12.67
C ASN A 95 -17.35 -17.01 -13.76
N PRO A 96 -16.24 -16.22 -13.73
CA PRO A 96 -16.03 -15.14 -14.68
C PRO A 96 -15.99 -15.67 -16.13
N PRO A 97 -16.55 -14.92 -17.11
CA PRO A 97 -16.47 -15.29 -18.52
C PRO A 97 -15.01 -15.39 -18.99
N GLU A 98 -14.72 -16.32 -19.93
CA GLU A 98 -13.37 -16.56 -20.44
C GLU A 98 -12.76 -15.37 -21.19
N ASP A 99 -13.60 -14.53 -21.79
CA ASP A 99 -13.23 -13.31 -22.49
C ASP A 99 -13.07 -12.09 -21.57
N VAL A 100 -13.47 -12.20 -20.30
CA VAL A 100 -13.30 -11.14 -19.30
C VAL A 100 -12.08 -11.42 -18.44
N LYS A 101 -11.02 -10.62 -18.62
CA LYS A 101 -9.78 -10.76 -17.85
C LYS A 101 -9.85 -9.95 -16.57
N TYR A 102 -9.47 -10.59 -15.45
CA TYR A 102 -9.31 -9.92 -14.16
C TYR A 102 -8.24 -8.83 -14.23
N GLU A 103 -8.57 -7.61 -13.84
CA GLU A 103 -7.62 -6.50 -13.69
C GLU A 103 -6.90 -6.64 -12.35
N LYS A 104 -5.64 -7.11 -12.38
CA LYS A 104 -4.80 -7.18 -11.19
C LYS A 104 -4.57 -5.80 -10.59
N GLN A 105 -4.54 -5.72 -9.27
CA GLN A 105 -4.17 -4.48 -8.57
C GLN A 105 -2.66 -4.22 -8.70
N GLU A 106 -2.24 -2.94 -8.61
CA GLU A 106 -0.81 -2.56 -8.76
C GLU A 106 0.12 -3.33 -7.80
N MET A 107 -0.32 -3.62 -6.57
CA MET A 107 0.46 -4.39 -5.59
C MET A 107 0.75 -5.83 -6.04
N ASP A 108 -0.14 -6.44 -6.81
CA ASP A 108 0.03 -7.83 -7.30
C ASP A 108 1.18 -7.98 -8.30
N TYR A 109 1.58 -6.89 -8.95
CA TYR A 109 2.67 -6.90 -9.94
C TYR A 109 4.05 -6.64 -9.32
N LEU A 110 4.10 -5.84 -8.26
CA LEU A 110 5.34 -5.30 -7.71
C LEU A 110 5.85 -6.08 -6.49
N ALA A 111 4.94 -6.74 -5.76
CA ALA A 111 5.29 -7.51 -4.57
C ALA A 111 5.31 -9.02 -4.84
N THR A 112 6.40 -9.66 -4.42
CA THR A 112 6.48 -11.12 -4.41
C THR A 112 6.39 -11.61 -2.99
N THR A 113 5.29 -12.26 -2.66
CA THR A 113 5.12 -12.91 -1.35
C THR A 113 6.14 -14.01 -1.17
N ILE A 114 6.95 -13.91 -0.11
CA ILE A 114 7.87 -14.98 0.30
C ILE A 114 7.18 -15.88 1.32
N LYS A 115 6.57 -15.27 2.35
CA LYS A 115 5.90 -16.01 3.42
C LYS A 115 4.76 -15.19 4.00
N SER A 116 3.68 -15.85 4.39
CA SER A 116 2.57 -15.25 5.10
C SER A 116 2.26 -16.03 6.38
N TRP A 117 1.89 -15.31 7.43
CA TRP A 117 1.53 -15.87 8.72
C TRP A 117 0.15 -15.34 9.12
N SER A 118 -0.68 -16.23 9.68
CA SER A 118 -1.89 -15.79 10.38
C SER A 118 -1.50 -15.42 11.80
N LEU A 119 -1.61 -14.13 12.12
CA LEU A 119 -1.30 -13.61 13.47
C LEU A 119 -2.57 -13.18 14.22
N GLU A 120 -3.73 -13.72 13.87
CA GLU A 120 -5.02 -13.32 14.43
C GLU A 120 -5.05 -13.35 15.96
N LYS A 121 -4.49 -14.40 16.57
CA LYS A 121 -4.39 -14.50 18.04
C LYS A 121 -3.53 -13.39 18.64
N ILE A 122 -2.42 -13.03 17.95
CA ILE A 122 -1.53 -11.95 18.39
C ILE A 122 -2.23 -10.60 18.25
N TYR A 123 -2.89 -10.32 17.15
CA TYR A 123 -3.67 -9.09 16.98
C TYR A 123 -4.78 -8.96 18.02
N GLY A 124 -5.52 -10.05 18.27
CA GLY A 124 -6.56 -10.07 19.29
C GLY A 124 -6.02 -9.80 20.69
N PHE A 125 -4.92 -10.43 21.06
CA PHE A 125 -4.25 -10.20 22.35
C PHE A 125 -3.75 -8.75 22.48
N LEU A 126 -3.01 -8.23 21.50
CA LEU A 126 -2.49 -6.86 21.51
C LEU A 126 -3.61 -5.84 21.52
N THR A 127 -4.70 -6.07 20.78
CA THR A 127 -5.87 -5.19 20.80
C THR A 127 -6.55 -5.18 22.14
N LYS A 128 -6.73 -6.34 22.78
CA LYS A 128 -7.31 -6.45 24.12
C LYS A 128 -6.46 -5.72 25.16
N LEU A 129 -5.14 -5.93 25.11
CA LEU A 129 -4.16 -5.27 26.00
C LEU A 129 -4.18 -3.74 25.80
N SER A 130 -4.04 -3.29 24.56
CA SER A 130 -4.06 -1.86 24.24
C SER A 130 -5.40 -1.20 24.57
N SER A 131 -6.52 -1.91 24.40
CA SER A 131 -7.84 -1.38 24.75
C SER A 131 -8.01 -1.19 26.24
N LYS A 132 -7.47 -2.11 27.06
CA LYS A 132 -7.54 -2.02 28.53
C LYS A 132 -6.78 -0.79 29.05
N TYR A 133 -5.62 -0.49 28.47
CA TYR A 133 -4.72 0.57 28.92
C TYR A 133 -4.69 1.78 27.97
N TRP A 134 -5.68 1.91 27.10
CA TRP A 134 -5.67 2.85 25.97
C TRP A 134 -5.36 4.29 26.35
N LYS A 135 -6.02 4.84 27.38
CA LYS A 135 -5.77 6.22 27.81
C LYS A 135 -4.34 6.41 28.31
N GLY A 136 -3.88 5.52 29.19
CA GLY A 136 -2.50 5.56 29.69
C GLY A 136 -1.46 5.41 28.57
N LEU A 137 -1.71 4.50 27.62
CA LEU A 137 -0.84 4.28 26.47
C LEU A 137 -0.74 5.52 25.59
N ILE A 138 -1.87 6.18 25.28
CA ILE A 138 -1.86 7.43 24.51
C ILE A 138 -1.12 8.53 25.25
N TYR A 139 -1.42 8.76 26.52
CA TYR A 139 -0.75 9.83 27.26
C TYR A 139 0.75 9.60 27.37
N SER A 140 1.19 8.36 27.65
CA SER A 140 2.62 8.05 27.72
C SER A 140 3.33 8.19 26.37
N THR A 141 2.74 7.72 25.29
CA THR A 141 3.34 7.84 23.95
C THR A 141 3.34 9.28 23.45
N VAL A 142 2.30 10.07 23.72
CA VAL A 142 2.30 11.52 23.42
C VAL A 142 3.39 12.24 24.20
N ALA A 143 3.57 11.94 25.49
CA ALA A 143 4.63 12.52 26.29
C ALA A 143 6.02 12.18 25.74
N ILE A 144 6.24 10.92 25.31
CA ILE A 144 7.48 10.49 24.66
C ILE A 144 7.69 11.23 23.34
N ILE A 145 6.65 11.39 22.51
CA ILE A 145 6.74 12.14 21.25
C ILE A 145 7.11 13.60 21.50
N LEU A 146 6.47 14.26 22.46
CA LEU A 146 6.79 15.63 22.81
C LEU A 146 8.23 15.78 23.32
N ALA A 147 8.69 14.87 24.17
CA ALA A 147 10.09 14.83 24.62
C ALA A 147 11.06 14.65 23.43
N GLY A 148 10.76 13.72 22.51
CA GLY A 148 11.56 13.52 21.31
C GLY A 148 11.62 14.76 20.41
N ILE A 149 10.49 15.47 20.22
CA ILE A 149 10.45 16.74 19.48
C ILE A 149 11.34 17.80 20.16
N CYS A 150 11.27 17.94 21.47
CA CYS A 150 12.15 18.88 22.19
C CYS A 150 13.63 18.55 21.99
N ILE A 151 14.00 17.26 22.02
CA ILE A 151 15.39 16.81 21.83
C ILE A 151 15.87 17.12 20.40
N ILE A 152 15.08 16.79 19.39
CA ILE A 152 15.46 17.01 17.99
C ILE A 152 15.54 18.49 17.62
N LEU A 153 14.68 19.33 18.20
CA LEU A 153 14.74 20.77 18.01
C LEU A 153 16.00 21.39 18.64
N LYS A 154 16.50 20.79 19.73
CA LYS A 154 17.73 21.23 20.38
C LYS A 154 18.97 20.88 19.57
N ASP A 155 19.04 19.65 19.03
CA ASP A 155 20.20 19.20 18.26
C ASP A 155 19.80 18.16 17.17
N TRP A 156 19.29 18.65 16.04
CA TRP A 156 18.98 17.80 14.89
C TRP A 156 20.25 17.35 14.12
N ARG A 157 21.41 18.04 14.32
CA ARG A 157 22.65 17.77 13.59
C ARG A 157 23.21 16.38 13.88
N MET A 158 22.89 15.80 15.04
CA MET A 158 23.25 14.43 15.37
C MET A 158 22.74 13.40 14.35
N LEU A 159 21.60 13.65 13.71
CA LEU A 159 21.02 12.73 12.73
C LEU A 159 21.72 12.77 11.36
N ILE A 160 22.38 13.87 11.02
CA ILE A 160 23.11 14.01 9.75
C ILE A 160 24.60 13.74 9.89
N ASN A 161 25.11 13.57 11.09
CA ASN A 161 26.51 13.25 11.32
C ASN A 161 26.79 11.78 10.97
N ILE A 162 27.47 11.57 9.83
CA ILE A 162 27.73 10.25 9.28
C ILE A 162 28.53 9.33 10.21
N THR A 163 29.34 9.91 11.10
CA THR A 163 30.15 9.12 12.06
C THR A 163 29.28 8.36 13.06
N ASN A 164 28.07 8.86 13.34
CA ASN A 164 27.12 8.24 14.24
C ASN A 164 26.48 6.95 13.65
N TYR A 165 26.67 6.71 12.36
CA TYR A 165 26.19 5.49 11.69
C TYR A 165 27.21 4.35 11.69
N LYS A 166 28.37 4.55 12.36
CA LYS A 166 29.31 3.45 12.64
C LYS A 166 28.83 2.65 13.86
N VAL A 167 28.86 1.34 13.75
CA VAL A 167 28.65 0.43 14.89
C VAL A 167 29.98 -0.26 15.16
N ASN A 168 30.51 -0.18 16.37
CA ASN A 168 31.83 -0.69 16.72
C ASN A 168 32.93 -0.22 15.72
N GLY A 169 32.90 1.05 15.32
CA GLY A 169 33.85 1.63 14.38
C GLY A 169 33.66 1.26 12.92
N SER A 170 32.71 0.36 12.59
CA SER A 170 32.47 -0.15 11.24
C SER A 170 31.21 0.44 10.61
N PHE A 171 31.35 1.06 9.43
CA PHE A 171 30.20 1.46 8.59
C PHE A 171 29.46 0.25 7.99
N ALA A 172 30.19 -0.81 7.65
CA ALA A 172 29.57 -2.02 7.09
C ALA A 172 28.58 -2.64 8.10
N LEU A 173 28.97 -2.73 9.38
CA LEU A 173 28.08 -3.19 10.44
C LEU A 173 26.91 -2.20 10.64
N GLY A 174 27.15 -0.90 10.53
CA GLY A 174 26.11 0.13 10.57
C GLY A 174 25.04 -0.08 9.49
N ILE A 175 25.45 -0.38 8.25
CA ILE A 175 24.52 -0.67 7.13
C ILE A 175 23.68 -1.93 7.41
N VAL A 176 24.31 -2.99 7.92
CA VAL A 176 23.58 -4.20 8.32
C VAL A 176 22.53 -3.90 9.40
N MET A 177 22.90 -3.07 10.39
CA MET A 177 21.99 -2.63 11.44
C MET A 177 20.83 -1.76 10.88
N ILE A 178 21.13 -0.85 9.95
CA ILE A 178 20.09 -0.06 9.26
C ILE A 178 19.08 -0.99 8.59
N MET A 179 19.52 -2.00 7.84
CA MET A 179 18.63 -2.95 7.15
C MET A 179 17.78 -3.76 8.14
N ALA A 180 18.39 -4.25 9.21
CA ALA A 180 17.69 -5.00 10.26
C ALA A 180 16.65 -4.13 10.97
N ILE A 181 17.04 -2.92 11.40
CA ILE A 181 16.16 -1.97 12.07
C ILE A 181 15.03 -1.52 11.14
N PHE A 182 15.33 -1.23 9.87
CA PHE A 182 14.32 -0.89 8.87
C PHE A 182 13.26 -1.99 8.74
N THR A 183 13.69 -3.26 8.63
CA THR A 183 12.78 -4.40 8.52
C THR A 183 11.91 -4.56 9.77
N LEU A 184 12.51 -4.43 10.97
CA LEU A 184 11.77 -4.50 12.23
C LEU A 184 10.80 -3.32 12.40
N SER A 185 11.22 -2.12 12.01
CA SER A 185 10.40 -0.90 12.09
C SER A 185 9.19 -0.97 11.17
N ILE A 186 9.35 -1.48 9.94
CA ILE A 186 8.22 -1.76 9.05
C ILE A 186 7.31 -2.82 9.67
N GLY A 187 7.86 -3.87 10.25
CA GLY A 187 7.06 -4.89 10.94
C GLY A 187 6.19 -4.31 12.06
N ALA A 188 6.74 -3.43 12.89
CA ALA A 188 6.01 -2.75 13.96
C ALA A 188 4.96 -1.77 13.40
N HIS A 189 5.28 -1.04 12.33
CA HIS A 189 4.39 -0.16 11.59
C HIS A 189 3.15 -0.92 11.10
N GLU A 190 3.34 -2.02 10.37
CA GLU A 190 2.27 -2.86 9.85
C GLU A 190 1.43 -3.52 10.95
N MET A 191 2.09 -3.96 12.03
CA MET A 191 1.41 -4.50 13.20
C MET A 191 0.46 -3.49 13.82
N SER A 192 0.84 -2.21 13.86
CA SER A 192 0.00 -1.15 14.42
C SER A 192 -1.28 -0.92 13.59
N HIS A 193 -1.20 -0.99 12.25
CA HIS A 193 -2.38 -0.99 11.39
C HIS A 193 -3.32 -2.14 11.74
N ALA A 194 -2.76 -3.35 11.92
CA ALA A 194 -3.54 -4.53 12.26
C ALA A 194 -4.26 -4.39 13.62
N VAL A 195 -3.56 -3.92 14.65
CA VAL A 195 -4.12 -3.73 16.00
C VAL A 195 -5.24 -2.68 15.99
N VAL A 196 -5.02 -1.54 15.35
CA VAL A 196 -6.04 -0.47 15.25
C VAL A 196 -7.20 -0.91 14.36
N GLY A 197 -6.93 -1.59 13.26
CA GLY A 197 -7.95 -2.16 12.39
C GLY A 197 -8.83 -3.18 13.10
N TYR A 198 -8.22 -4.10 13.82
CA TYR A 198 -8.93 -5.12 14.61
C TYR A 198 -9.84 -4.48 15.68
N ARG A 199 -9.41 -3.38 16.30
CA ARG A 199 -10.24 -2.60 17.24
C ARG A 199 -11.50 -2.04 16.58
N TYR A 200 -11.47 -1.75 15.28
CA TYR A 200 -12.62 -1.26 14.51
C TYR A 200 -13.39 -2.36 13.78
N GLY A 201 -13.16 -3.63 14.14
CA GLY A 201 -13.88 -4.78 13.61
C GLY A 201 -13.30 -5.38 12.34
N LEU A 202 -12.18 -4.85 11.83
CA LEU A 202 -11.46 -5.49 10.74
C LEU A 202 -10.77 -6.77 11.23
N LYS A 203 -10.70 -7.76 10.36
CA LYS A 203 -10.01 -9.02 10.66
C LYS A 203 -8.76 -9.16 9.78
N PRO A 204 -7.58 -8.73 10.26
CA PRO A 204 -6.34 -8.91 9.50
C PRO A 204 -6.13 -10.39 9.22
N LYS A 205 -6.06 -10.77 7.93
CA LYS A 205 -5.95 -12.18 7.50
C LYS A 205 -4.53 -12.71 7.61
N ALA A 206 -3.56 -11.90 7.22
CA ALA A 206 -2.18 -12.34 7.17
C ALA A 206 -1.21 -11.18 7.37
N PHE A 207 -0.12 -11.48 8.03
CA PHE A 207 1.11 -10.69 8.04
C PHE A 207 2.04 -11.29 7.01
N VAL A 208 2.43 -10.53 6.03
CA VAL A 208 3.12 -11.01 4.84
C VAL A 208 4.51 -10.42 4.78
N PHE A 209 5.51 -11.29 4.60
CA PHE A 209 6.85 -10.91 4.19
C PHE A 209 6.97 -11.06 2.69
N ALA A 210 7.36 -9.99 2.03
CA ALA A 210 7.45 -9.93 0.57
C ALA A 210 8.71 -9.19 0.12
N LEU A 211 9.08 -9.38 -1.13
CA LEU A 211 10.00 -8.50 -1.84
C LEU A 211 9.18 -7.55 -2.70
N TYR A 212 9.25 -6.26 -2.39
CA TYR A 212 8.66 -5.19 -3.18
C TYR A 212 9.76 -4.49 -3.97
N MET A 213 9.72 -4.59 -5.29
CA MET A 213 10.79 -4.07 -6.15
C MET A 213 12.21 -4.54 -5.74
N GLY A 214 12.31 -5.76 -5.17
CA GLY A 214 13.58 -6.34 -4.68
C GLY A 214 13.94 -5.99 -3.23
N MET A 215 13.23 -5.09 -2.58
CA MET A 215 13.45 -4.76 -1.17
C MET A 215 12.58 -5.61 -0.24
N PRO A 216 13.13 -6.14 0.86
CA PRO A 216 12.35 -6.86 1.85
C PRO A 216 11.39 -5.90 2.56
N MET A 217 10.12 -6.27 2.59
CA MET A 217 9.10 -5.51 3.29
C MET A 217 8.09 -6.42 3.97
N PHE A 218 7.45 -5.90 5.00
CA PHE A 218 6.25 -6.47 5.57
C PHE A 218 5.02 -5.68 5.15
N TYR A 219 3.88 -6.35 5.02
CA TYR A 219 2.58 -5.70 4.94
C TYR A 219 1.49 -6.59 5.55
N VAL A 220 0.41 -5.96 5.98
CA VAL A 220 -0.74 -6.66 6.54
C VAL A 220 -1.84 -6.74 5.49
N LYS A 221 -2.33 -7.96 5.22
CA LYS A 221 -3.57 -8.15 4.48
C LYS A 221 -4.75 -7.88 5.40
N MET A 222 -5.38 -6.74 5.21
CA MET A 222 -6.50 -6.28 6.02
C MET A 222 -7.73 -6.05 5.15
N PRO A 223 -8.42 -7.14 4.74
CA PRO A 223 -9.61 -7.04 3.92
C PRO A 223 -10.70 -6.27 4.65
N GLY A 224 -11.54 -5.55 3.91
CA GLY A 224 -12.64 -4.80 4.47
C GLY A 224 -12.30 -3.39 4.95
N ILE A 225 -11.10 -2.86 4.71
CA ILE A 225 -10.76 -1.49 5.13
C ILE A 225 -11.76 -0.44 4.59
N TYR A 226 -12.34 -0.67 3.42
CA TYR A 226 -13.34 0.21 2.82
C TYR A 226 -14.75 0.03 3.40
N THR A 227 -15.01 -1.00 4.20
CA THR A 227 -16.28 -1.18 4.93
C THR A 227 -16.34 -0.35 6.21
N VAL A 228 -15.20 0.18 6.66
CA VAL A 228 -15.11 1.00 7.87
C VAL A 228 -15.40 2.47 7.55
N GLU A 229 -16.03 3.17 8.46
CA GLU A 229 -16.28 4.61 8.36
C GLU A 229 -14.99 5.41 8.06
N PRO A 230 -15.07 6.50 7.26
CA PRO A 230 -13.90 7.29 6.86
C PRO A 230 -13.01 7.74 8.04
N ASN A 231 -13.61 8.21 9.14
CA ASN A 231 -12.85 8.67 10.31
C ASN A 231 -12.08 7.54 11.01
N LYS A 232 -12.66 6.35 11.07
CA LYS A 232 -11.99 5.16 11.61
C LYS A 232 -10.89 4.70 10.66
N ARG A 233 -11.15 4.75 9.35
CA ARG A 233 -10.19 4.42 8.29
C ARG A 233 -8.94 5.30 8.35
N VAL A 234 -9.11 6.63 8.53
CA VAL A 234 -7.97 7.55 8.73
C VAL A 234 -7.14 7.14 9.95
N LYS A 235 -7.78 6.76 11.06
CA LYS A 235 -7.06 6.29 12.26
C LYS A 235 -6.27 5.00 11.99
N VAL A 236 -6.82 4.08 11.19
CA VAL A 236 -6.10 2.87 10.78
C VAL A 236 -4.87 3.24 9.97
N TRP A 237 -5.02 4.06 8.92
CA TRP A 237 -3.90 4.50 8.08
C TRP A 237 -2.85 5.31 8.86
N SER A 238 -3.25 6.08 9.88
CA SER A 238 -2.32 6.86 10.70
C SER A 238 -1.56 6.03 11.72
N ALA A 239 -1.98 4.80 12.00
CA ALA A 239 -1.41 3.99 13.07
C ALA A 239 0.07 3.63 12.83
N GLY A 240 0.43 3.33 11.57
CA GLY A 240 1.82 3.02 11.20
C GLY A 240 2.75 4.22 11.38
N VAL A 241 2.34 5.38 10.87
CA VAL A 241 3.09 6.63 11.03
C VAL A 241 3.25 6.97 12.51
N TYR A 242 2.17 6.83 13.28
CA TYR A 242 2.20 7.07 14.75
C TYR A 242 3.19 6.14 15.45
N MET A 243 3.21 4.84 15.12
CA MET A 243 4.16 3.89 15.69
C MET A 243 5.60 4.27 15.40
N ASN A 244 5.91 4.64 14.16
CA ASN A 244 7.26 5.10 13.81
C ASN A 244 7.64 6.38 14.55
N MET A 245 6.73 7.32 14.76
CA MET A 245 6.96 8.51 15.59
C MET A 245 7.29 8.14 17.04
N VAL A 246 6.56 7.18 17.61
CA VAL A 246 6.79 6.69 18.99
C VAL A 246 8.19 6.06 19.08
N ILE A 247 8.54 5.17 18.15
CA ILE A 247 9.85 4.50 18.13
C ILE A 247 10.98 5.52 18.00
N ALA A 248 10.87 6.44 17.04
CA ALA A 248 11.89 7.49 16.84
C ALA A 248 12.09 8.33 18.11
N SER A 249 10.99 8.78 18.70
CA SER A 249 11.04 9.62 19.91
C SER A 249 11.55 8.87 21.13
N PHE A 250 11.17 7.60 21.28
CA PHE A 250 11.73 6.74 22.33
C PHE A 250 13.25 6.59 22.21
N CYS A 251 13.75 6.37 20.98
CA CYS A 251 15.18 6.31 20.72
C CYS A 251 15.89 7.63 21.07
N LEU A 252 15.28 8.80 20.74
CA LEU A 252 15.82 10.11 21.11
C LEU A 252 15.94 10.29 22.62
N VAL A 253 14.96 9.82 23.39
CA VAL A 253 15.01 9.83 24.85
C VAL A 253 16.10 8.87 25.35
N CYS A 254 16.18 7.64 24.84
CA CYS A 254 17.20 6.66 25.24
C CYS A 254 18.61 7.17 24.98
N MET A 255 18.84 7.91 23.89
CA MET A 255 20.15 8.50 23.55
C MET A 255 20.70 9.45 24.65
N GLN A 256 19.82 10.06 25.46
CA GLN A 256 20.26 10.93 26.55
C GLN A 256 20.92 10.16 27.70
N PHE A 257 20.74 8.85 27.77
CA PHE A 257 21.19 7.97 28.84
C PHE A 257 22.20 6.90 28.35
N THR A 258 22.57 6.93 27.07
CA THR A 258 23.42 5.91 26.46
C THR A 258 24.65 6.52 25.80
N SER A 259 25.67 5.72 25.59
CA SER A 259 26.94 6.13 24.94
C SER A 259 27.47 4.98 24.07
N GLY A 260 28.51 5.26 23.29
CA GLY A 260 29.20 4.27 22.47
C GLY A 260 28.30 3.67 21.39
N TRP A 261 28.40 2.37 21.16
CA TRP A 261 27.71 1.69 20.11
C TRP A 261 26.17 1.66 20.31
N ILE A 262 25.69 1.68 21.57
CA ILE A 262 24.24 1.74 21.88
C ILE A 262 23.66 3.08 21.46
N TYR A 263 24.37 4.18 21.70
CA TYR A 263 24.00 5.51 21.21
C TYR A 263 23.89 5.52 19.68
N ASN A 264 24.86 4.92 18.97
CA ASN A 264 24.84 4.85 17.51
C ASN A 264 23.66 3.99 16.98
N LEU A 265 23.34 2.88 17.65
CA LEU A 265 22.14 2.09 17.30
C LEU A 265 20.85 2.89 17.52
N ALA A 266 20.75 3.66 18.60
CA ALA A 266 19.59 4.50 18.84
C ALA A 266 19.46 5.61 17.78
N ILE A 267 20.57 6.21 17.30
CA ILE A 267 20.56 7.14 16.17
C ILE A 267 20.08 6.46 14.88
N ILE A 268 20.61 5.30 14.56
CA ILE A 268 20.20 4.52 13.38
C ILE A 268 18.71 4.23 13.44
N CYS A 269 18.21 3.77 14.60
CA CYS A 269 16.80 3.46 14.79
C CYS A 269 15.93 4.73 14.66
N CYS A 270 16.34 5.82 15.31
CA CYS A 270 15.65 7.11 15.20
C CYS A 270 15.57 7.61 13.76
N SER A 271 16.71 7.70 13.07
CA SER A 271 16.79 8.19 11.68
C SER A 271 15.98 7.32 10.72
N THR A 272 16.05 6.00 10.89
CA THR A 272 15.25 5.05 10.08
C THR A 272 13.77 5.31 10.27
N ASN A 273 13.30 5.46 11.51
CA ASN A 273 11.88 5.69 11.79
C ASN A 273 11.43 7.09 11.38
N ILE A 274 12.25 8.13 11.49
CA ILE A 274 11.95 9.45 10.91
C ILE A 274 11.80 9.36 9.39
N SER A 275 12.70 8.65 8.71
CA SER A 275 12.61 8.45 7.26
C SER A 275 11.33 7.72 6.86
N LEU A 276 10.92 6.70 7.63
CA LEU A 276 9.64 6.00 7.44
C LEU A 276 8.44 6.94 7.68
N VAL A 277 8.48 7.80 8.68
CA VAL A 277 7.44 8.83 8.92
C VAL A 277 7.33 9.76 7.71
N LEU A 278 8.45 10.32 7.25
CA LEU A 278 8.48 11.28 6.14
C LEU A 278 7.99 10.64 4.83
N GLY A 279 8.38 9.39 4.56
CA GLY A 279 7.90 8.64 3.40
C GLY A 279 6.41 8.36 3.47
N ASN A 280 5.95 7.83 4.61
CA ASN A 280 4.55 7.43 4.77
C ASN A 280 3.57 8.59 4.93
N ILE A 281 3.99 9.75 5.43
CA ILE A 281 3.12 10.93 5.50
C ILE A 281 2.96 11.63 4.14
N SER A 282 3.83 11.34 3.18
CA SER A 282 3.78 11.94 1.85
C SER A 282 2.49 11.53 1.11
N PRO A 283 1.66 12.49 0.68
CA PRO A 283 0.45 12.19 -0.07
C PRO A 283 0.70 11.86 -1.54
N LEU A 284 1.95 12.00 -2.01
CA LEU A 284 2.34 11.83 -3.40
C LEU A 284 2.80 10.40 -3.72
N LEU A 285 3.20 9.63 -2.68
CA LEU A 285 3.49 8.21 -2.78
C LEU A 285 2.26 7.37 -2.43
N PRO A 286 2.07 6.19 -3.02
CA PRO A 286 0.95 5.30 -2.71
C PRO A 286 1.15 4.58 -1.36
N LEU A 287 1.37 5.35 -0.31
CA LEU A 287 1.60 4.94 1.07
C LEU A 287 0.49 5.53 1.96
N ASP A 288 0.60 5.41 3.28
CA ASP A 288 -0.44 5.82 4.22
C ASP A 288 -0.94 7.25 4.03
N GLY A 289 -0.04 8.21 3.79
CA GLY A 289 -0.39 9.61 3.57
C GLY A 289 -1.29 9.81 2.35
N TYR A 290 -1.09 9.03 1.30
CA TYR A 290 -1.99 9.02 0.14
C TYR A 290 -3.39 8.52 0.53
N PHE A 291 -3.47 7.41 1.27
CA PHE A 291 -4.74 6.83 1.69
C PHE A 291 -5.47 7.74 2.68
N ILE A 292 -4.75 8.38 3.59
CA ILE A 292 -5.31 9.40 4.50
C ILE A 292 -5.88 10.56 3.67
N MET A 293 -5.07 11.17 2.79
CA MET A 293 -5.48 12.30 1.98
C MET A 293 -6.66 11.95 1.06
N SER A 294 -6.59 10.81 0.36
CA SER A 294 -7.67 10.37 -0.54
C SER A 294 -8.99 10.14 0.21
N THR A 295 -8.91 9.65 1.45
CA THR A 295 -10.07 9.49 2.34
C THR A 295 -10.64 10.84 2.77
N LEU A 296 -9.79 11.77 3.22
CA LEU A 296 -10.21 13.12 3.64
C LEU A 296 -10.80 13.93 2.49
N LEU A 297 -10.21 13.83 1.30
CA LEU A 297 -10.70 14.49 0.08
C LEU A 297 -11.91 13.75 -0.53
N LYS A 298 -12.32 12.62 0.02
CA LYS A 298 -13.41 11.78 -0.52
C LYS A 298 -13.16 11.36 -1.97
N LYS A 299 -11.89 11.09 -2.33
CA LYS A 299 -11.43 10.71 -3.67
C LYS A 299 -10.57 9.44 -3.59
N PRO A 300 -11.17 8.25 -3.47
CA PRO A 300 -10.43 6.99 -3.22
C PRO A 300 -9.42 6.64 -4.32
N ASN A 301 -9.69 7.04 -5.57
CA ASN A 301 -8.83 6.80 -6.73
C ASN A 301 -8.12 8.07 -7.21
N LEU A 302 -7.80 9.00 -6.30
CA LEU A 302 -7.27 10.33 -6.65
C LEU A 302 -6.11 10.28 -7.65
N ARG A 303 -5.15 9.38 -7.48
CA ARG A 303 -3.99 9.23 -8.36
C ARG A 303 -4.39 8.80 -9.77
N LYS A 304 -5.17 7.71 -9.89
CA LYS A 304 -5.65 7.18 -11.19
C LYS A 304 -6.54 8.19 -11.91
N ASP A 305 -7.43 8.84 -11.16
CA ASP A 305 -8.34 9.85 -11.69
C ASP A 305 -7.61 11.11 -12.14
N SER A 306 -6.60 11.56 -11.39
CA SER A 306 -5.78 12.72 -11.75
C SER A 306 -4.99 12.47 -13.03
N TYR A 307 -4.37 11.29 -13.18
CA TYR A 307 -3.66 10.90 -14.39
C TYR A 307 -4.61 10.85 -15.62
N ARG A 308 -5.76 10.15 -15.44
CA ARG A 308 -6.77 10.04 -16.52
C ARG A 308 -7.32 11.40 -16.90
N TYR A 309 -7.64 12.24 -15.92
CA TYR A 309 -8.14 13.59 -16.13
C TYR A 309 -7.13 14.44 -16.88
N PHE A 310 -5.87 14.49 -16.43
CA PHE A 310 -4.82 15.29 -17.08
C PHE A 310 -4.58 14.84 -18.53
N LYS A 311 -4.54 13.53 -18.79
CA LYS A 311 -4.44 12.96 -20.14
C LYS A 311 -5.59 13.44 -21.04
N ASN A 312 -6.84 13.34 -20.56
CA ASN A 312 -8.02 13.75 -21.33
C ASN A 312 -8.07 15.26 -21.56
N TRP A 313 -7.71 16.05 -20.54
CA TRP A 313 -7.61 17.49 -20.64
C TRP A 313 -6.54 17.93 -21.65
N PHE A 314 -5.36 17.34 -21.59
CA PHE A 314 -4.27 17.61 -22.53
C PHE A 314 -4.66 17.24 -23.97
N LEU A 315 -5.40 16.16 -24.17
CA LEU A 315 -5.92 15.73 -25.48
C LEU A 315 -7.19 16.50 -25.90
N ARG A 316 -7.57 17.55 -25.19
CA ARG A 316 -8.77 18.38 -25.42
C ARG A 316 -10.08 17.57 -25.47
N ARG A 317 -10.13 16.45 -24.79
CA ARG A 317 -11.34 15.59 -24.66
C ARG A 317 -12.22 15.99 -23.48
N GLU A 318 -11.72 16.83 -22.60
CA GLU A 318 -12.42 17.34 -21.41
C GLU A 318 -12.21 18.85 -21.30
N ASN A 319 -13.31 19.62 -21.25
CA ASN A 319 -13.28 21.08 -21.27
C ASN A 319 -13.41 21.70 -19.86
N ASN A 320 -13.87 20.93 -18.87
CA ASN A 320 -14.07 21.43 -17.52
C ASN A 320 -12.78 21.38 -16.71
N PHE A 321 -12.29 22.56 -16.27
CA PHE A 321 -11.09 22.61 -15.45
C PHE A 321 -11.34 22.13 -14.02
N ARG A 322 -10.62 21.09 -13.61
CA ARG A 322 -10.63 20.51 -12.25
C ARG A 322 -9.27 20.68 -11.59
N GLY A 323 -9.07 21.82 -10.94
CA GLY A 323 -7.77 22.23 -10.39
C GLY A 323 -7.13 21.20 -9.45
N LEU A 324 -7.92 20.50 -8.60
CA LEU A 324 -7.39 19.47 -7.70
C LEU A 324 -6.61 18.38 -8.45
N TYR A 325 -7.18 17.86 -9.55
CA TYR A 325 -6.54 16.78 -10.31
C TYR A 325 -5.27 17.24 -11.02
N VAL A 326 -5.30 18.46 -11.56
CA VAL A 326 -4.12 19.04 -12.22
C VAL A 326 -3.00 19.30 -11.22
N VAL A 327 -3.31 19.95 -10.09
CA VAL A 327 -2.32 20.24 -9.04
C VAL A 327 -1.73 18.95 -8.47
N TYR A 328 -2.57 17.96 -8.16
CA TYR A 328 -2.08 16.67 -7.65
C TYR A 328 -1.18 15.95 -8.66
N PHE A 329 -1.56 15.93 -9.94
CA PHE A 329 -0.78 15.31 -11.00
C PHE A 329 0.58 16.00 -11.16
N LEU A 330 0.61 17.33 -11.27
CA LEU A 330 1.85 18.10 -11.42
C LEU A 330 2.75 17.94 -10.19
N ALA A 331 2.19 18.03 -8.99
CA ALA A 331 2.95 17.80 -7.75
C ALA A 331 3.55 16.39 -7.71
N SER A 332 2.80 15.37 -8.10
CA SER A 332 3.30 13.99 -8.15
C SER A 332 4.44 13.84 -9.15
N ILE A 333 4.31 14.35 -10.37
CA ILE A 333 5.38 14.27 -11.38
C ILE A 333 6.62 15.04 -10.93
N THR A 334 6.46 16.27 -10.41
CA THR A 334 7.58 17.07 -9.91
C THR A 334 8.31 16.32 -8.78
N PHE A 335 7.57 15.68 -7.88
CA PHE A 335 8.13 14.90 -6.79
C PHE A 335 8.93 13.70 -7.31
N TYR A 336 8.37 12.93 -8.27
CA TYR A 336 9.10 11.82 -8.89
C TYR A 336 10.36 12.27 -9.64
N ILE A 337 10.28 13.38 -10.38
CA ILE A 337 11.45 13.97 -11.06
C ILE A 337 12.50 14.38 -10.04
N ALA A 338 12.10 14.99 -8.92
CA ALA A 338 13.02 15.40 -7.87
C ALA A 338 13.75 14.18 -7.24
N ILE A 339 13.04 13.06 -7.01
CA ILE A 339 13.66 11.82 -6.55
C ILE A 339 14.68 11.32 -7.58
N VAL A 340 14.30 11.20 -8.85
CA VAL A 340 15.20 10.71 -9.90
C VAL A 340 16.44 11.62 -10.02
N VAL A 341 16.26 12.93 -9.97
CA VAL A 341 17.38 13.89 -10.00
C VAL A 341 18.29 13.73 -8.79
N ALA A 342 17.73 13.52 -7.59
CA ALA A 342 18.51 13.27 -6.39
C ALA A 342 19.33 11.97 -6.49
N GLU A 343 18.72 10.90 -6.97
CA GLU A 343 19.37 9.62 -7.24
C GLU A 343 20.53 9.75 -8.24
N VAL A 344 20.27 10.42 -9.37
CA VAL A 344 21.30 10.65 -10.41
C VAL A 344 22.47 11.48 -9.85
N LYS A 345 22.17 12.53 -9.09
CA LYS A 345 23.20 13.35 -8.42
C LYS A 345 24.03 12.52 -7.43
N TRP A 346 23.38 11.70 -6.64
CA TRP A 346 24.06 10.82 -5.71
C TRP A 346 24.98 9.83 -6.43
N PHE A 347 24.51 9.17 -7.49
CA PHE A 347 25.34 8.30 -8.34
C PHE A 347 26.53 9.05 -8.95
N ALA A 348 26.31 10.24 -9.49
CA ALA A 348 27.37 11.07 -10.05
C ALA A 348 28.43 11.46 -9.00
N GLN A 349 28.01 11.76 -7.77
CA GLN A 349 28.94 12.04 -6.67
C GLN A 349 29.78 10.82 -6.29
N VAL A 350 29.17 9.62 -6.22
CA VAL A 350 29.89 8.38 -5.93
C VAL A 350 30.93 8.07 -7.04
N ILE A 351 30.55 8.23 -8.30
CA ILE A 351 31.46 8.04 -9.43
C ILE A 351 32.60 9.05 -9.36
N LYS A 352 32.29 10.34 -9.18
CA LYS A 352 33.30 11.39 -9.06
C LYS A 352 34.28 11.12 -7.91
N TYR A 353 33.75 10.77 -6.74
CA TYR A 353 34.59 10.39 -5.58
C TYR A 353 35.51 9.22 -5.91
N GLY A 354 35.04 8.22 -6.64
CA GLY A 354 35.84 7.09 -7.07
C GLY A 354 36.94 7.50 -8.06
N ILE A 355 36.65 8.39 -9.01
CA ILE A 355 37.66 8.92 -9.96
C ILE A 355 38.73 9.70 -9.19
N ASP A 356 38.32 10.61 -8.30
CA ASP A 356 39.23 11.47 -7.52
C ASP A 356 40.15 10.63 -6.58
N ASN A 357 39.69 9.45 -6.16
CA ASN A 357 40.44 8.53 -5.27
C ASN A 357 41.00 7.30 -6.02
N HIS A 358 41.08 7.35 -7.33
CA HIS A 358 41.66 6.28 -8.18
C HIS A 358 41.04 4.88 -7.94
N PHE A 359 39.72 4.82 -7.78
CA PHE A 359 39.00 3.57 -7.60
C PHE A 359 39.25 2.61 -8.78
N THR A 360 39.57 1.38 -8.46
CA THR A 360 39.61 0.29 -9.44
C THR A 360 38.19 -0.22 -9.74
N ALA A 361 38.02 -1.03 -10.76
CA ALA A 361 36.76 -1.69 -11.08
C ALA A 361 36.20 -2.48 -9.86
N ILE A 362 37.10 -3.06 -9.07
CA ILE A 362 36.76 -3.82 -7.85
C ILE A 362 36.20 -2.88 -6.79
N ASP A 363 36.77 -1.69 -6.62
CA ASP A 363 36.27 -0.71 -5.63
C ASP A 363 34.86 -0.22 -5.97
N TYR A 364 34.55 -0.02 -7.27
CA TYR A 364 33.19 0.27 -7.71
C TYR A 364 32.24 -0.91 -7.47
N VAL A 365 32.67 -2.15 -7.71
CA VAL A 365 31.88 -3.33 -7.36
C VAL A 365 31.60 -3.35 -5.86
N TYR A 366 32.59 -3.03 -5.02
CA TYR A 366 32.41 -2.91 -3.56
C TYR A 366 31.48 -1.75 -3.17
N ALA A 367 31.60 -0.60 -3.82
CA ALA A 367 30.72 0.55 -3.56
C ALA A 367 29.24 0.24 -3.91
N PHE A 368 29.01 -0.47 -5.03
CA PHE A 368 27.68 -0.79 -5.52
C PHE A 368 27.23 -2.22 -5.20
N LYS A 369 27.98 -3.00 -4.42
CA LYS A 369 27.73 -4.43 -4.15
C LYS A 369 26.30 -4.76 -3.73
N TYR A 370 25.65 -3.90 -2.94
CA TYR A 370 24.28 -4.14 -2.50
C TYR A 370 23.27 -3.92 -3.62
N ILE A 371 23.49 -2.91 -4.48
CA ILE A 371 22.66 -2.68 -5.67
C ILE A 371 22.83 -3.84 -6.65
N ILE A 372 24.09 -4.26 -6.87
CA ILE A 372 24.41 -5.42 -7.72
C ILE A 372 23.77 -6.69 -7.15
N LEU A 373 23.82 -6.88 -5.83
CA LEU A 373 23.18 -8.02 -5.17
C LEU A 373 21.65 -8.02 -5.37
N ILE A 374 21.00 -6.86 -5.16
CA ILE A 374 19.55 -6.72 -5.34
C ILE A 374 19.17 -7.01 -6.80
N ILE A 375 19.87 -6.42 -7.76
CA ILE A 375 19.65 -6.67 -9.19
C ILE A 375 19.89 -8.16 -9.49
N GLY A 376 20.96 -8.74 -8.95
CA GLY A 376 21.28 -10.16 -9.10
C GLY A 376 20.16 -11.07 -8.60
N VAL A 377 19.61 -10.80 -7.42
CA VAL A 377 18.49 -11.57 -6.85
C VAL A 377 17.23 -11.45 -7.73
N VAL A 378 16.91 -10.26 -8.22
CA VAL A 378 15.75 -10.04 -9.11
C VAL A 378 15.93 -10.77 -10.45
N LEU A 379 17.12 -10.69 -11.04
CA LEU A 379 17.42 -11.38 -12.29
C LEU A 379 17.42 -12.90 -12.10
N PHE A 380 18.03 -13.40 -11.03
CA PHE A 380 18.07 -14.83 -10.69
C PHE A 380 16.65 -15.39 -10.52
N LYS A 381 15.77 -14.66 -9.82
CA LYS A 381 14.36 -15.03 -9.71
C LYS A 381 13.68 -15.13 -11.07
N LYS A 382 13.87 -14.13 -11.96
CA LYS A 382 13.30 -14.16 -13.32
C LYS A 382 13.81 -15.35 -14.13
N VAL A 383 15.09 -15.70 -13.97
CA VAL A 383 15.69 -16.88 -14.61
C VAL A 383 15.06 -18.16 -14.08
N ILE A 384 14.92 -18.30 -12.74
CA ILE A 384 14.26 -19.47 -12.13
C ILE A 384 12.81 -19.57 -12.61
N GLU A 385 12.05 -18.48 -12.61
CA GLU A 385 10.67 -18.47 -13.12
C GLU A 385 10.60 -18.88 -14.58
N ALA A 386 11.53 -18.41 -15.41
CA ALA A 386 11.62 -18.80 -16.82
C ALA A 386 11.92 -20.30 -16.98
N VAL A 387 12.88 -20.81 -16.22
CA VAL A 387 13.25 -22.24 -16.24
C VAL A 387 12.10 -23.12 -15.75
N VAL A 388 11.47 -22.77 -14.62
CA VAL A 388 10.30 -23.50 -14.07
C VAL A 388 9.15 -23.48 -15.06
N ASN A 389 8.84 -22.35 -15.68
CA ASN A 389 7.79 -22.25 -16.69
C ASN A 389 8.08 -23.10 -17.93
N THR A 390 9.36 -23.21 -18.33
CA THR A 390 9.79 -24.06 -19.43
C THR A 390 9.65 -25.55 -19.08
N ILE A 391 10.06 -25.95 -17.88
CA ILE A 391 9.99 -27.34 -17.41
C ILE A 391 8.53 -27.76 -17.16
N THR A 392 7.69 -26.88 -16.60
CA THR A 392 6.30 -27.19 -16.26
C THR A 392 5.33 -27.04 -17.43
N GLY A 393 5.83 -26.66 -18.61
CA GLY A 393 5.00 -26.48 -19.82
C GLY A 393 4.00 -25.31 -19.70
N LYS A 394 4.05 -24.49 -18.63
CA LYS A 394 3.25 -23.28 -18.50
C LYS A 394 3.81 -22.21 -19.43
N ARG A 395 3.43 -22.25 -20.72
CA ARG A 395 3.65 -21.13 -21.63
C ARG A 395 3.04 -19.88 -21.00
N LYS A 396 3.85 -18.83 -20.77
CA LYS A 396 3.31 -17.49 -20.59
C LYS A 396 2.47 -17.21 -21.81
N VAL A 397 1.15 -17.12 -21.65
CA VAL A 397 0.33 -16.40 -22.61
C VAL A 397 0.89 -14.98 -22.58
N ALA A 398 1.59 -14.58 -23.64
CA ALA A 398 2.09 -13.23 -23.80
C ALA A 398 0.86 -12.32 -23.78
N TYR A 399 0.77 -11.50 -22.76
CA TYR A 399 -0.22 -10.45 -22.68
C TYR A 399 0.37 -9.26 -23.45
N GLU A 400 0.00 -9.15 -24.73
CA GLU A 400 0.07 -7.91 -25.50
C GLU A 400 -1.03 -6.94 -25.06
#